data_b541a395731f53aae23dfe2b6bcf4eba
#
_entry.id   b541a395731f53aae23dfe2b6bcf4eba
#
_cell.length_a   1.000
_cell.length_b   1.000
_cell.length_c   1.000
_cell.angle_alpha   90.00
_cell.angle_beta   90.00
_cell.angle_gamma   90.00
#
_symmetry.space_group_name_H-M   'P 1'
#
loop_
_entity.id
_entity.type
_entity.pdbx_description
1 polymer ?
#
loop_
_entity_poly.entity_id
_entity_poly.type
_entity_poly.pdbx_seq_one_letter_code
_entity_poly.pdbx_strand_id
1 'polypeptide(L)'
;MENKENKVKLTPKQTAVQIVKFVAFSMGAGIIQIVTFTLLNEIAHLHYWLSYLPALVLSVLYNFTVNRRYTFKSANNVPIAMLKIAIYYCIFTPVSTYLGNLAESSGINEYIVLAVTMLCNMTTEFLVCRFWVYRNTINTNSIAKKDEEKQKAQAQQAPKV
;
A
#
# COMPACT_ATOMS: atom_id res chain seq x y z
N MET A 1 12.18 1.56 31.57
CA MET A 1 11.10 0.61 31.22
C MET A 1 11.30 0.22 29.75
N GLU A 2 11.85 -0.95 29.57
CA GLU A 2 12.27 -1.49 28.27
C GLU A 2 11.04 -1.94 27.49
N ASN A 3 10.67 -1.17 26.48
CA ASN A 3 9.53 -1.49 25.62
C ASN A 3 9.99 -2.63 24.69
N LYS A 4 9.80 -3.89 25.12
CA LYS A 4 10.07 -5.08 24.32
C LYS A 4 9.33 -4.90 22.99
N GLU A 5 10.09 -4.63 21.93
CA GLU A 5 9.61 -4.65 20.54
C GLU A 5 8.99 -6.02 20.25
N ASN A 6 7.68 -6.13 20.39
CA ASN A 6 6.94 -7.31 19.94
C ASN A 6 6.94 -7.34 18.42
N LYS A 7 8.03 -7.82 17.83
CA LYS A 7 8.11 -8.13 16.41
C LYS A 7 7.16 -9.29 16.13
N VAL A 8 5.97 -8.98 15.67
CA VAL A 8 5.01 -10.00 15.24
C VAL A 8 5.61 -10.78 14.08
N LYS A 9 6.06 -12.00 14.34
CA LYS A 9 6.51 -12.94 13.29
C LYS A 9 5.29 -13.47 12.55
N LEU A 10 5.07 -13.01 11.33
CA LEU A 10 4.00 -13.51 10.47
C LEU A 10 4.42 -14.84 9.84
N THR A 11 3.47 -15.76 9.74
CA THR A 11 3.66 -17.01 8.99
C THR A 11 3.74 -16.72 7.49
N PRO A 12 4.37 -17.60 6.68
CA PRO A 12 4.40 -17.46 5.22
C PRO A 12 3.01 -17.26 4.60
N LYS A 13 2.00 -17.99 5.10
CA LYS A 13 0.60 -17.89 4.67
C LYS A 13 0.02 -16.50 4.97
N GLN A 14 0.26 -15.96 6.15
CA GLN A 14 -0.19 -14.61 6.51
C GLN A 14 0.49 -13.53 5.65
N THR A 15 1.76 -13.74 5.32
CA THR A 15 2.50 -12.86 4.41
C THR A 15 1.92 -12.87 3.00
N ALA A 16 1.62 -14.06 2.45
CA ALA A 16 0.99 -14.18 1.14
C ALA A 16 -0.37 -13.48 1.09
N VAL A 17 -1.19 -13.66 2.12
CA VAL A 17 -2.49 -12.95 2.24
C VAL A 17 -2.30 -11.43 2.30
N GLN A 18 -1.27 -10.93 2.98
CA GLN A 18 -0.97 -9.49 3.01
C GLN A 18 -0.59 -8.97 1.63
N ILE A 19 0.25 -9.71 0.88
CA ILE A 19 0.63 -9.34 -0.49
C ILE A 19 -0.59 -9.26 -1.40
N VAL A 20 -1.43 -10.28 -1.40
CA VAL A 20 -2.65 -10.31 -2.23
C VAL A 20 -3.57 -9.15 -1.89
N LYS A 21 -3.81 -8.87 -0.61
CA LYS A 21 -4.62 -7.72 -0.18
C LYS A 21 -4.00 -6.40 -0.60
N PHE A 22 -2.68 -6.24 -0.43
CA PHE A 22 -1.99 -5.03 -0.84
C PHE A 22 -2.17 -4.74 -2.32
N VAL A 23 -1.94 -5.74 -3.17
CA VAL A 23 -2.11 -5.64 -4.63
C VAL A 23 -3.56 -5.28 -4.98
N ALA A 24 -4.54 -6.01 -4.43
CA ALA A 24 -5.96 -5.77 -4.71
C ALA A 24 -6.41 -4.36 -4.34
N PHE A 25 -5.99 -3.85 -3.17
CA PHE A 25 -6.34 -2.50 -2.75
C PHE A 25 -5.59 -1.41 -3.54
N SER A 26 -4.34 -1.67 -3.93
CA SER A 26 -3.59 -0.75 -4.81
C SER A 26 -4.21 -0.66 -6.21
N MET A 27 -4.73 -1.77 -6.74
CA MET A 27 -5.52 -1.75 -7.98
C MET A 27 -6.81 -0.94 -7.82
N GLY A 28 -7.51 -1.09 -6.69
CA GLY A 28 -8.68 -0.27 -6.36
C GLY A 28 -8.38 1.23 -6.31
N ALA A 29 -7.23 1.61 -5.77
CA ALA A 29 -6.78 3.01 -5.79
C ALA A 29 -6.54 3.53 -7.22
N GLY A 30 -5.97 2.71 -8.09
CA GLY A 30 -5.81 3.04 -9.51
C GLY A 30 -7.16 3.27 -10.21
N ILE A 31 -8.15 2.44 -9.95
CA ILE A 31 -9.52 2.62 -10.47
C ILE A 31 -10.11 3.94 -9.98
N ILE A 32 -9.99 4.26 -8.69
CA ILE A 32 -10.47 5.52 -8.11
C ILE A 32 -9.79 6.71 -8.79
N GLN A 33 -8.47 6.64 -9.04
CA GLN A 33 -7.74 7.70 -9.73
C GLN A 33 -8.25 7.92 -11.14
N ILE A 34 -8.40 6.85 -11.92
CA ILE A 34 -8.89 6.92 -13.31
C ILE A 34 -10.31 7.48 -13.35
N VAL A 35 -11.22 6.95 -12.54
CA VAL A 35 -12.62 7.42 -12.50
C VAL A 35 -12.69 8.88 -12.09
N THR A 36 -12.00 9.29 -11.03
CA THR A 36 -12.00 10.68 -10.57
C THR A 36 -11.40 11.61 -11.61
N PHE A 37 -10.27 11.23 -12.22
CA PHE A 37 -9.64 12.02 -13.27
C PHE A 37 -10.58 12.21 -14.45
N THR A 38 -11.20 11.11 -14.96
CA THR A 38 -12.14 11.17 -16.09
C THR A 38 -13.33 12.05 -15.78
N LEU A 39 -13.93 11.94 -14.60
CA LEU A 39 -15.06 12.79 -14.20
C LEU A 39 -14.69 14.28 -14.17
N LEU A 40 -13.52 14.63 -13.66
CA LEU A 40 -13.08 16.02 -13.56
C LEU A 40 -12.62 16.58 -14.92
N ASN A 41 -11.95 15.77 -15.74
CA ASN A 41 -11.39 16.20 -17.01
C ASN A 41 -12.44 16.22 -18.14
N GLU A 42 -13.23 15.14 -18.27
CA GLU A 42 -14.17 14.97 -19.39
C GLU A 42 -15.56 15.55 -19.12
N ILE A 43 -16.05 15.48 -17.87
CA ILE A 43 -17.41 15.92 -17.53
C ILE A 43 -17.41 17.34 -16.97
N ALA A 44 -16.48 17.64 -16.03
CA ALA A 44 -16.37 18.98 -15.48
C ALA A 44 -15.49 19.92 -16.32
N HIS A 45 -14.87 19.41 -17.41
CA HIS A 45 -14.00 20.16 -18.33
C HIS A 45 -12.90 20.96 -17.63
N LEU A 46 -12.35 20.43 -16.54
CA LEU A 46 -11.27 21.06 -15.81
C LEU A 46 -9.94 20.84 -16.53
N HIS A 47 -9.02 21.80 -16.39
CA HIS A 47 -7.66 21.68 -16.90
C HIS A 47 -6.95 20.45 -16.30
N TYR A 48 -6.07 19.80 -17.06
CA TYR A 48 -5.36 18.58 -16.70
C TYR A 48 -4.87 18.54 -15.24
N TRP A 49 -4.16 19.56 -14.77
CA TRP A 49 -3.65 19.59 -13.40
C TRP A 49 -4.72 19.67 -12.33
N LEU A 50 -5.82 20.38 -12.59
CA LEU A 50 -6.97 20.48 -11.68
C LEU A 50 -7.77 19.19 -11.62
N SER A 51 -7.68 18.35 -12.63
CA SER A 51 -8.28 17.01 -12.65
C SER A 51 -7.36 15.97 -12.03
N TYR A 52 -6.06 16.05 -12.34
CA TYR A 52 -5.05 15.08 -11.91
C TYR A 52 -4.76 15.13 -10.40
N LEU A 53 -4.53 16.32 -9.83
CA LEU A 53 -4.16 16.44 -8.42
C LEU A 53 -5.22 15.90 -7.45
N PRO A 54 -6.53 16.26 -7.57
CA PRO A 54 -7.54 15.67 -6.70
C PRO A 54 -7.68 14.15 -6.89
N ALA A 55 -7.60 13.65 -8.13
CA ALA A 55 -7.66 12.24 -8.42
C ALA A 55 -6.50 11.48 -7.75
N LEU A 56 -5.28 12.02 -7.84
CA LEU A 56 -4.09 11.46 -7.19
C LEU A 56 -4.24 11.47 -5.67
N VAL A 57 -4.64 12.60 -5.07
CA VAL A 57 -4.81 12.72 -3.62
C VAL A 57 -5.85 11.71 -3.12
N LEU A 58 -6.99 11.58 -3.81
CA LEU A 58 -8.04 10.63 -3.43
C LEU A 58 -7.55 9.18 -3.48
N SER A 59 -6.83 8.82 -4.55
CA SER A 59 -6.28 7.47 -4.71
C SER A 59 -5.26 7.14 -3.62
N VAL A 60 -4.36 8.07 -3.30
CA VAL A 60 -3.34 7.90 -2.25
C VAL A 60 -4.00 7.76 -0.88
N LEU A 61 -4.99 8.61 -0.55
CA LEU A 61 -5.72 8.52 0.72
C LEU A 61 -6.48 7.19 0.85
N TYR A 62 -7.11 6.74 -0.22
CA TYR A 62 -7.78 5.44 -0.24
C TYR A 62 -6.78 4.31 -0.04
N ASN A 63 -5.73 4.24 -0.87
CA ASN A 63 -4.70 3.20 -0.81
C ASN A 63 -4.08 3.10 0.59
N PHE A 64 -3.68 4.24 1.13
CA PHE A 64 -3.12 4.33 2.48
C PHE A 64 -4.10 3.84 3.54
N THR A 65 -5.35 4.35 3.53
CA THR A 65 -6.34 4.05 4.56
C THR A 65 -6.72 2.58 4.57
N VAL A 66 -6.97 2.02 3.38
CA VAL A 66 -7.42 0.63 3.24
C VAL A 66 -6.28 -0.35 3.54
N ASN A 67 -5.09 -0.11 3.02
CA ASN A 67 -3.94 -0.95 3.30
C ASN A 67 -3.54 -0.90 4.79
N ARG A 68 -3.51 0.28 5.40
CA ARG A 68 -3.25 0.41 6.84
C ARG A 68 -4.25 -0.40 7.66
N ARG A 69 -5.55 -0.30 7.35
CA ARG A 69 -6.62 -0.90 8.12
C ARG A 69 -6.76 -2.41 7.92
N TYR A 70 -6.70 -2.89 6.67
CA TYR A 70 -7.06 -4.27 6.32
C TYR A 70 -5.88 -5.16 5.93
N THR A 71 -4.83 -4.60 5.32
CA THR A 71 -3.63 -5.34 4.93
C THR A 71 -2.67 -5.48 6.09
N PHE A 72 -2.26 -4.36 6.68
CA PHE A 72 -1.31 -4.34 7.79
C PHE A 72 -2.00 -4.38 9.16
N LYS A 73 -3.31 -4.13 9.21
CA LYS A 73 -4.12 -4.08 10.44
C LYS A 73 -3.46 -3.24 11.53
N SER A 74 -2.92 -2.10 11.13
CA SER A 74 -2.07 -1.26 11.96
C SER A 74 -2.87 -0.16 12.68
N ALA A 75 -2.57 0.05 13.97
CA ALA A 75 -3.04 1.18 14.78
C ALA A 75 -2.06 2.37 14.78
N ASN A 76 -1.11 2.40 13.81
CA ASN A 76 -0.10 3.45 13.74
C ASN A 76 -0.69 4.86 13.60
N ASN A 77 0.06 5.86 14.06
CA ASN A 77 -0.27 7.28 13.88
C ASN A 77 -0.29 7.63 12.38
N VAL A 78 -1.42 8.15 11.90
CA VAL A 78 -1.67 8.43 10.47
C VAL A 78 -0.68 9.46 9.90
N PRO A 79 -0.49 10.65 10.50
CA PRO A 79 0.45 11.65 10.00
C PRO A 79 1.88 11.11 9.85
N ILE A 80 2.38 10.37 10.85
CA ILE A 80 3.73 9.81 10.81
C ILE A 80 3.86 8.74 9.72
N ALA A 81 2.85 7.90 9.57
CA ALA A 81 2.84 6.88 8.52
C ALA A 81 2.79 7.50 7.12
N MET A 82 1.95 8.52 6.92
CA MET A 82 1.88 9.27 5.66
C MET A 82 3.19 10.00 5.34
N LEU A 83 3.83 10.61 6.33
CA LEU A 83 5.14 11.26 6.15
C LEU A 83 6.20 10.25 5.67
N LYS A 84 6.25 9.06 6.26
CA LYS A 84 7.17 8.01 5.82
C LYS A 84 6.93 7.58 4.37
N ILE A 85 5.66 7.44 3.97
CA ILE A 85 5.30 7.12 2.58
C ILE A 85 5.67 8.28 1.65
N ALA A 86 5.44 9.52 2.04
CA ALA A 86 5.85 10.69 1.25
C ALA A 86 7.38 10.72 1.04
N ILE A 87 8.17 10.44 2.07
CA ILE A 87 9.63 10.33 1.96
C ILE A 87 10.03 9.22 0.98
N TYR A 88 9.37 8.07 1.04
CA TYR A 88 9.61 6.98 0.08
C TYR A 88 9.37 7.46 -1.36
N TYR A 89 8.24 8.12 -1.65
CA TYR A 89 7.96 8.63 -2.99
C TYR A 89 8.88 9.75 -3.44
N CYS A 90 9.36 10.60 -2.54
CA CYS A 90 10.38 11.61 -2.84
C CYS A 90 11.70 11.00 -3.32
N ILE A 91 12.00 9.76 -2.93
CA ILE A 91 13.19 9.03 -3.38
C ILE A 91 12.87 8.18 -4.61
N PHE A 92 11.79 7.40 -4.54
CA PHE A 92 11.43 6.45 -5.60
C PHE A 92 11.13 7.14 -6.92
N THR A 93 10.36 8.25 -6.91
CA THR A 93 9.91 8.92 -8.13
C THR A 93 11.06 9.43 -8.99
N PRO A 94 12.02 10.23 -8.49
CA PRO A 94 13.12 10.69 -9.33
C PRO A 94 14.02 9.53 -9.80
N VAL A 95 14.27 8.53 -8.97
CA VAL A 95 15.08 7.37 -9.34
C VAL A 95 14.40 6.56 -10.44
N SER A 96 13.13 6.22 -10.28
CA SER A 96 12.38 5.45 -11.28
C SER A 96 12.22 6.21 -12.60
N THR A 97 12.01 7.54 -12.55
CA THR A 97 11.94 8.37 -13.75
C THR A 97 13.27 8.40 -14.49
N TYR A 98 14.38 8.58 -13.77
CA TYR A 98 15.72 8.57 -14.39
C TYR A 98 16.04 7.22 -15.06
N LEU A 99 15.79 6.11 -14.35
CA LEU A 99 16.02 4.76 -14.88
C LEU A 99 15.08 4.43 -16.06
N GLY A 100 13.83 4.90 -15.99
CA GLY A 100 12.86 4.77 -17.08
C GLY A 100 13.33 5.47 -18.36
N ASN A 101 13.72 6.73 -18.25
CA ASN A 101 14.26 7.49 -19.38
C ASN A 101 15.52 6.84 -19.98
N LEU A 102 16.40 6.30 -19.14
CA LEU A 102 17.59 5.59 -19.60
C LEU A 102 17.25 4.31 -20.36
N ALA A 103 16.25 3.55 -19.88
CA ALA A 103 15.78 2.34 -20.54
C ALA A 103 15.11 2.64 -21.90
N GLU A 104 14.27 3.67 -21.97
CA GLU A 104 13.66 4.14 -23.21
C GLU A 104 14.71 4.62 -24.24
N SER A 105 15.69 5.39 -23.80
CA SER A 105 16.80 5.86 -24.65
C SER A 105 17.68 4.71 -25.16
N SER A 106 17.67 3.57 -24.50
CA SER A 106 18.34 2.33 -24.91
C SER A 106 17.50 1.48 -25.88
N GLY A 107 16.33 1.98 -26.30
CA GLY A 107 15.45 1.32 -27.28
C GLY A 107 14.45 0.32 -26.66
N ILE A 108 14.31 0.30 -25.34
CA ILE A 108 13.30 -0.54 -24.70
C ILE A 108 11.91 0.11 -24.87
N ASN A 109 10.93 -0.70 -25.24
CA ASN A 109 9.56 -0.23 -25.43
C ASN A 109 9.00 0.41 -24.15
N GLU A 110 8.41 1.60 -24.29
CA GLU A 110 7.87 2.41 -23.17
C GLU A 110 6.87 1.66 -22.29
N TYR A 111 6.02 0.79 -22.87
CA TYR A 111 5.06 -0.02 -22.10
C TYR A 111 5.73 -1.08 -21.24
N ILE A 112 6.87 -1.63 -21.70
CA ILE A 112 7.67 -2.57 -20.89
C ILE A 112 8.31 -1.82 -19.73
N VAL A 113 8.88 -0.65 -19.97
CA VAL A 113 9.47 0.22 -18.93
C VAL A 113 8.41 0.59 -17.90
N LEU A 114 7.21 0.99 -18.34
CA LEU A 114 6.09 1.31 -17.47
C LEU A 114 5.68 0.12 -16.61
N ALA A 115 5.47 -1.05 -17.21
CA ALA A 115 5.07 -2.26 -16.49
C ALA A 115 6.10 -2.68 -15.43
N VAL A 116 7.39 -2.68 -15.78
CA VAL A 116 8.48 -2.99 -14.86
C VAL A 116 8.54 -1.97 -13.72
N THR A 117 8.43 -0.68 -14.03
CA THR A 117 8.40 0.38 -13.01
C THR A 117 7.23 0.23 -12.05
N MET A 118 6.04 -0.09 -12.55
CA MET A 118 4.87 -0.36 -11.71
C MET A 118 5.07 -1.56 -10.78
N LEU A 119 5.63 -2.66 -11.28
CA LEU A 119 5.95 -3.85 -10.48
C LEU A 119 7.01 -3.56 -9.41
N CYS A 120 8.05 -2.81 -9.77
CA CYS A 120 9.08 -2.37 -8.84
C CYS A 120 8.48 -1.45 -7.75
N ASN A 121 7.65 -0.48 -8.13
CA ASN A 121 6.97 0.39 -7.18
C ASN A 121 6.12 -0.41 -6.21
N MET A 122 5.25 -1.28 -6.72
CA MET A 122 4.37 -2.09 -5.89
C MET A 122 5.14 -2.97 -4.90
N THR A 123 6.23 -3.60 -5.36
CA THR A 123 7.06 -4.47 -4.52
C THR A 123 7.80 -3.66 -3.45
N THR A 124 8.46 -2.57 -3.84
CA THR A 124 9.24 -1.75 -2.90
C THR A 124 8.33 -1.00 -1.93
N GLU A 125 7.18 -0.49 -2.36
CA GLU A 125 6.19 0.13 -1.48
C GLU A 125 5.66 -0.87 -0.44
N PHE A 126 5.35 -2.10 -0.85
CA PHE A 126 4.95 -3.14 0.10
C PHE A 126 6.04 -3.42 1.14
N LEU A 127 7.30 -3.54 0.72
CA LEU A 127 8.43 -3.77 1.62
C LEU A 127 8.64 -2.58 2.58
N VAL A 128 8.58 -1.37 2.07
CA VAL A 128 8.69 -0.13 2.88
C VAL A 128 7.54 -0.06 3.89
N CYS A 129 6.30 -0.29 3.47
CA CYS A 129 5.15 -0.34 4.36
C CYS A 129 5.34 -1.38 5.46
N ARG A 130 5.76 -2.59 5.11
CA ARG A 130 5.92 -3.70 6.04
C ARG A 130 7.07 -3.52 7.02
N PHE A 131 8.25 -3.11 6.53
CA PHE A 131 9.49 -3.13 7.32
C PHE A 131 9.85 -1.77 7.93
N TRP A 132 9.25 -0.68 7.48
CA TRP A 132 9.55 0.65 7.97
C TRP A 132 8.33 1.41 8.49
N VAL A 133 7.24 1.49 7.69
CA VAL A 133 6.06 2.29 8.08
C VAL A 133 5.30 1.62 9.22
N TYR A 134 4.99 0.33 9.08
CA TYR A 134 4.14 -0.42 10.01
C TYR A 134 4.89 -1.46 10.86
N ARG A 135 6.22 -1.48 10.81
CA ARG A 135 7.08 -2.49 11.44
C ARG A 135 6.65 -2.89 12.86
N ASN A 136 6.40 -1.90 13.70
CA ASN A 136 6.10 -2.09 15.13
C ASN A 136 4.60 -2.09 15.43
N THR A 137 3.75 -1.94 14.43
CA THR A 137 2.30 -1.76 14.58
C THR A 137 1.47 -2.70 13.71
N ILE A 138 2.09 -3.70 13.08
CA ILE A 138 1.36 -4.73 12.33
C ILE A 138 0.48 -5.54 13.29
N ASN A 139 -0.77 -5.79 12.89
CA ASN A 139 -1.76 -6.54 13.66
C ASN A 139 -2.08 -5.95 15.04
N THR A 140 -2.11 -4.63 15.17
CA THR A 140 -2.41 -3.95 16.45
C THR A 140 -3.78 -3.29 16.50
N ASN A 141 -4.50 -3.20 15.38
CA ASN A 141 -5.81 -2.54 15.34
C ASN A 141 -6.95 -3.46 15.85
N SER A 142 -8.15 -2.89 15.96
CA SER A 142 -9.33 -3.61 16.44
C SER A 142 -9.73 -4.82 15.61
N ILE A 143 -9.43 -4.81 14.30
CA ILE A 143 -9.71 -5.95 13.39
C ILE A 143 -8.79 -7.13 13.74
N ALA A 144 -7.50 -6.87 13.96
CA ALA A 144 -6.55 -7.90 14.34
C ALA A 144 -6.92 -8.56 15.67
N LYS A 145 -7.34 -7.77 16.66
CA LYS A 145 -7.80 -8.28 17.96
C LYS A 145 -9.02 -9.19 17.84
N LYS A 146 -10.02 -8.76 17.04
CA LYS A 146 -11.22 -9.59 16.79
C LYS A 146 -10.90 -10.90 16.07
N ASP A 147 -9.95 -10.88 15.11
CA ASP A 147 -9.54 -12.10 14.42
C ASP A 147 -8.81 -13.06 15.35
N GLU A 148 -7.99 -12.54 16.27
CA GLU A 148 -7.31 -13.35 17.30
C GLU A 148 -8.31 -13.98 18.27
N GLU A 149 -9.31 -13.22 18.73
CA GLU A 149 -10.38 -13.73 19.60
C GLU A 149 -11.17 -14.86 18.93
N LYS A 150 -11.53 -14.68 17.65
CA LYS A 150 -12.22 -15.74 16.85
C LYS A 150 -11.36 -16.98 16.72
N GLN A 151 -10.07 -16.87 16.45
CA GLN A 151 -9.16 -18.01 16.33
C GLN A 151 -9.03 -18.74 17.69
N LYS A 152 -8.94 -18.03 18.81
CA LYS A 152 -8.91 -18.63 20.14
C LYS A 152 -10.21 -19.38 20.45
N ALA A 153 -11.36 -18.81 20.12
CA ALA A 153 -12.67 -19.46 20.32
C ALA A 153 -12.81 -20.73 19.48
N GLN A 154 -12.37 -20.70 18.23
CA GLN A 154 -12.39 -21.89 17.36
C GLN A 154 -11.44 -23.00 17.85
N ALA A 155 -10.25 -22.63 18.34
CA ALA A 155 -9.29 -23.57 18.89
C ALA A 155 -9.81 -24.25 20.19
N GLN A 156 -10.63 -23.57 20.97
CA GLN A 156 -11.26 -24.13 22.17
C GLN A 156 -12.44 -25.05 21.87
N GLN A 157 -13.08 -24.88 20.72
CA GLN A 157 -14.21 -25.70 20.27
C GLN A 157 -13.79 -26.92 19.44
N ALA A 158 -12.50 -27.00 19.04
CA ALA A 158 -11.98 -28.18 18.33
C ALA A 158 -11.99 -29.39 19.28
N PRO A 159 -12.58 -30.56 18.88
CA PRO A 159 -12.58 -31.75 19.71
C PRO A 159 -11.15 -32.15 20.03
N LYS A 160 -10.88 -32.36 21.31
CA LYS A 160 -9.62 -33.00 21.74
C LYS A 160 -9.66 -34.46 21.26
N VAL A 161 -8.93 -34.72 20.18
CA VAL A 161 -8.67 -36.09 19.70
C VAL A 161 -7.61 -36.75 20.59
#